data_6d01812620e8adbbf56523022d5971c4
#
_entry.id   6d01812620e8adbbf56523022d5971c4
#
_cell.length_a   1.000
_cell.length_b   1.000
_cell.length_c   1.000
_cell.angle_alpha   90.00
_cell.angle_beta   90.00
_cell.angle_gamma   90.00
#
_symmetry.space_group_name_H-M   'P 1'
#
loop_
_entity.id
_entity.type
_entity.pdbx_description
1 polymer ?
#
loop_
_entity_poly.entity_id
_entity_poly.type
_entity_poly.pdbx_seq_one_letter_code
_entity_poly.pdbx_strand_id
1 'polypeptide(L)'
;FAEDRSASFIGSLVYSYDDRYVLNGNIRYDGVDILGSDNQFSPLWSAGIKWNAHSEGFLKPYENILSRLVVSFGYGYRGSINRSVYPFHSYLLGSKVYDGIVASSEFRYGNPTIKWERKQETNLGLELSLFKGRINMEGRYFDEKITDLLDNLKLAPSVGREEATVNVGKMSNRGFEYSMRLEVIKNKNILWEIGGNITKVKNNLDQVYENNIPGIAEANTRNVQGYPTNSWFGYKFSHVNPENGHMMVKAQRKEAVVEGTFVTNNYTEEVIDLATIPQKDLQEKYVP
;
A
#
# COMPACT_ATOMS: atom_id res chain seq x y z
N PHE A 1 -12.91 -4.60 28.47
CA PHE A 1 -11.51 -4.21 28.26
C PHE A 1 -10.93 -5.17 27.22
N ALA A 2 -10.39 -4.65 26.11
CA ALA A 2 -9.60 -5.44 25.20
C ALA A 2 -8.15 -5.44 25.74
N GLU A 3 -7.60 -6.60 26.03
CA GLU A 3 -6.23 -6.78 26.44
C GLU A 3 -5.45 -7.32 25.22
N ASP A 4 -4.40 -6.63 24.80
CA ASP A 4 -3.54 -7.02 23.68
C ASP A 4 -2.18 -7.46 24.25
N ARG A 5 -1.73 -8.66 23.91
CA ARG A 5 -0.46 -9.22 24.36
C ARG A 5 0.44 -9.47 23.16
N SER A 6 1.68 -9.02 23.29
CA SER A 6 2.71 -9.25 22.28
C SER A 6 4.03 -9.64 22.92
N ALA A 7 4.80 -10.48 22.22
CA ALA A 7 6.15 -10.87 22.60
C ALA A 7 7.05 -10.74 21.36
N SER A 8 8.29 -10.24 21.58
CA SER A 8 9.24 -10.04 20.48
C SER A 8 10.64 -10.48 20.91
N PHE A 9 11.31 -11.22 20.05
CA PHE A 9 12.74 -11.54 20.17
C PHE A 9 13.47 -10.80 19.04
N ILE A 10 14.52 -10.05 19.38
CA ILE A 10 15.24 -9.19 18.45
C ILE A 10 16.74 -9.54 18.52
N GLY A 11 17.33 -9.73 17.35
CA GLY A 11 18.77 -9.86 17.17
C GLY A 11 19.26 -8.91 16.08
N SER A 12 20.39 -8.25 16.31
CA SER A 12 21.02 -7.39 15.32
C SER A 12 22.52 -7.64 15.27
N LEU A 13 23.08 -7.60 14.06
CA LEU A 13 24.50 -7.71 13.79
C LEU A 13 24.91 -6.56 12.87
N VAL A 14 25.99 -5.87 13.26
CA VAL A 14 26.65 -4.89 12.40
C VAL A 14 28.12 -5.24 12.35
N TYR A 15 28.64 -5.39 11.15
CA TYR A 15 30.05 -5.63 10.90
C TYR A 15 30.61 -4.55 9.98
N SER A 16 31.65 -3.87 10.44
CA SER A 16 32.37 -2.85 9.65
C SER A 16 33.78 -3.34 9.36
N TYR A 17 34.16 -3.30 8.08
CA TYR A 17 35.50 -3.60 7.64
C TYR A 17 36.17 -2.32 7.12
N ASP A 18 37.24 -1.91 7.79
CA ASP A 18 38.09 -0.76 7.47
C ASP A 18 37.29 0.55 7.25
N ASP A 19 36.16 0.70 7.94
CA ASP A 19 35.18 1.78 7.78
C ASP A 19 34.70 2.02 6.34
N ARG A 20 35.03 1.12 5.41
CA ARG A 20 34.64 1.17 4.00
C ARG A 20 33.38 0.35 3.71
N TYR A 21 33.33 -0.85 4.24
CA TYR A 21 32.23 -1.78 3.99
C TYR A 21 31.51 -2.08 5.30
N VAL A 22 30.21 -1.79 5.35
CA VAL A 22 29.41 -2.07 6.51
C VAL A 22 28.30 -3.04 6.12
N LEU A 23 28.27 -4.19 6.78
CA LEU A 23 27.20 -5.18 6.67
C LEU A 23 26.29 -5.04 7.90
N ASN A 24 25.00 -5.06 7.70
CA ASN A 24 24.01 -5.10 8.78
C ASN A 24 23.02 -6.24 8.52
N GLY A 25 22.66 -6.91 9.60
CA GLY A 25 21.65 -7.94 9.60
C GLY A 25 20.77 -7.79 10.83
N ASN A 26 19.45 -7.88 10.65
CA ASN A 26 18.50 -7.83 11.74
C ASN A 26 17.53 -8.99 11.59
N ILE A 27 17.20 -9.62 12.70
CA ILE A 27 16.14 -10.62 12.79
C ILE A 27 15.23 -10.24 13.94
N ARG A 28 13.93 -10.39 13.71
CA ARG A 28 12.91 -10.16 14.70
C ARG A 28 11.86 -11.27 14.60
N TYR A 29 11.51 -11.86 15.71
CA TYR A 29 10.47 -12.86 15.81
C TYR A 29 9.36 -12.32 16.69
N ASP A 30 8.28 -11.87 16.05
CA ASP A 30 7.17 -11.19 16.72
C ASP A 30 5.99 -12.12 16.89
N GLY A 31 5.41 -12.11 18.07
CA GLY A 31 4.18 -12.83 18.40
C GLY A 31 3.10 -11.88 18.93
N VAL A 32 1.84 -12.15 18.55
CA VAL A 32 0.65 -11.41 19.01
C VAL A 32 -0.49 -12.40 19.30
N ASP A 33 -1.29 -12.10 20.32
CA ASP A 33 -2.41 -12.93 20.73
C ASP A 33 -3.70 -12.72 19.93
N ILE A 34 -3.74 -11.66 19.09
CA ILE A 34 -4.90 -11.32 18.26
C ILE A 34 -5.04 -12.20 17.00
N LEU A 35 -4.11 -13.11 16.76
CA LEU A 35 -4.14 -14.10 15.68
C LEU A 35 -4.36 -15.51 16.21
N GLY A 36 -4.89 -16.38 15.35
CA GLY A 36 -5.02 -17.81 15.66
C GLY A 36 -3.66 -18.48 15.95
N SER A 37 -3.67 -19.58 16.72
CA SER A 37 -2.46 -20.23 17.25
C SER A 37 -1.38 -20.49 16.21
N ASP A 38 -1.76 -20.81 14.99
CA ASP A 38 -0.83 -21.21 13.93
C ASP A 38 -0.13 -20.03 13.25
N ASN A 39 -0.65 -18.81 13.45
CA ASN A 39 -0.19 -17.59 12.78
C ASN A 39 0.24 -16.48 13.75
N GLN A 40 0.28 -16.75 15.05
CA GLN A 40 0.62 -15.74 16.06
C GLN A 40 2.02 -15.18 15.86
N PHE A 41 2.97 -16.01 15.46
CA PHE A 41 4.36 -15.61 15.31
C PHE A 41 4.77 -15.41 13.86
N SER A 42 5.53 -14.36 13.59
CA SER A 42 6.09 -14.07 12.26
C SER A 42 7.59 -13.79 12.32
N PRO A 43 8.40 -14.52 11.53
CA PRO A 43 9.82 -14.21 11.38
C PRO A 43 9.97 -13.01 10.41
N LEU A 44 10.63 -11.97 10.87
CA LEU A 44 10.93 -10.75 10.13
C LEU A 44 12.45 -10.60 10.10
N TRP A 45 13.00 -10.23 8.97
CA TRP A 45 14.44 -10.03 8.85
C TRP A 45 14.79 -8.99 7.81
N SER A 46 15.95 -8.38 7.96
CA SER A 46 16.53 -7.49 6.98
C SER A 46 18.04 -7.64 6.93
N ALA A 47 18.59 -7.46 5.75
CA ALA A 47 20.02 -7.39 5.53
C ALA A 47 20.35 -6.18 4.66
N GLY A 48 21.52 -5.59 4.89
CA GLY A 48 21.97 -4.46 4.13
C GLY A 48 23.49 -4.41 4.03
N ILE A 49 23.95 -3.76 2.97
CA ILE A 49 25.33 -3.41 2.74
C ILE A 49 25.46 -1.91 2.49
N LYS A 50 26.46 -1.31 3.07
CA LYS A 50 26.80 0.10 2.88
C LYS A 50 28.28 0.19 2.51
N TRP A 51 28.55 0.87 1.41
CA TRP A 51 29.88 1.15 0.94
C TRP A 51 30.20 2.63 1.11
N ASN A 52 31.14 2.92 1.97
CA ASN A 52 31.70 4.25 2.19
C ASN A 52 32.79 4.53 1.15
N ALA A 53 32.37 4.76 -0.10
CA ALA A 53 33.30 4.89 -1.24
C ALA A 53 34.31 6.03 -1.07
N HIS A 54 33.93 7.11 -0.37
CA HIS A 54 34.85 8.21 -0.09
C HIS A 54 36.09 7.82 0.74
N SER A 55 36.02 6.70 1.46
CA SER A 55 37.16 6.16 2.24
C SER A 55 38.15 5.37 1.40
N GLU A 56 37.85 5.12 0.11
CA GLU A 56 38.71 4.38 -0.78
C GLU A 56 39.96 5.17 -1.19
N GLY A 57 41.09 4.48 -1.30
CA GLY A 57 42.38 5.10 -1.63
C GLY A 57 42.37 5.88 -2.94
N PHE A 58 41.61 5.41 -3.95
CA PHE A 58 41.54 6.07 -5.24
C PHE A 58 40.71 7.37 -5.25
N LEU A 59 39.86 7.60 -4.21
CA LEU A 59 39.11 8.83 -4.05
C LEU A 59 39.75 9.85 -3.12
N LYS A 60 40.76 9.49 -2.35
CA LYS A 60 41.52 10.41 -1.48
C LYS A 60 42.02 11.68 -2.17
N PRO A 61 42.56 11.65 -3.43
CA PRO A 61 42.99 12.87 -4.11
C PRO A 61 41.85 13.89 -4.31
N TYR A 62 40.62 13.46 -4.27
CA TYR A 62 39.43 14.28 -4.51
C TYR A 62 38.72 14.72 -3.21
N GLU A 63 39.26 14.46 -2.02
CA GLU A 63 38.64 14.75 -0.72
C GLU A 63 38.23 16.23 -0.53
N ASN A 64 38.92 17.15 -1.18
CA ASN A 64 38.57 18.56 -1.13
C ASN A 64 37.24 18.89 -1.87
N ILE A 65 36.90 18.07 -2.85
CA ILE A 65 35.65 18.19 -3.64
C ILE A 65 34.62 17.20 -3.14
N LEU A 66 35.00 15.92 -3.06
CA LEU A 66 34.15 14.82 -2.67
C LEU A 66 34.32 14.48 -1.18
N SER A 67 33.53 15.10 -0.33
CA SER A 67 33.65 14.93 1.13
C SER A 67 32.98 13.65 1.64
N ARG A 68 31.97 13.18 0.95
CA ARG A 68 31.25 11.95 1.28
C ARG A 68 30.64 11.35 0.03
N LEU A 69 30.82 10.06 -0.15
CA LEU A 69 30.11 9.25 -1.14
C LEU A 69 29.81 7.92 -0.49
N VAL A 70 28.54 7.63 -0.35
CA VAL A 70 28.04 6.38 0.25
C VAL A 70 26.99 5.77 -0.64
N VAL A 71 27.15 4.50 -0.94
CA VAL A 71 26.15 3.68 -1.63
C VAL A 71 25.64 2.65 -0.64
N SER A 72 24.34 2.48 -0.59
CA SER A 72 23.70 1.49 0.29
C SER A 72 22.70 0.66 -0.47
N PHE A 73 22.63 -0.61 -0.12
CA PHE A 73 21.61 -1.53 -0.57
C PHE A 73 21.02 -2.23 0.64
N GLY A 74 19.68 -2.37 0.68
CA GLY A 74 18.97 -3.05 1.73
C GLY A 74 17.84 -3.89 1.17
N TYR A 75 17.62 -5.04 1.80
CA TYR A 75 16.53 -5.93 1.49
C TYR A 75 15.99 -6.57 2.76
N GLY A 76 14.68 -6.70 2.87
CA GLY A 76 14.10 -7.32 4.05
C GLY A 76 12.60 -7.44 4.02
N TYR A 77 12.08 -8.02 5.09
CA TYR A 77 10.66 -8.23 5.34
C TYR A 77 10.24 -7.54 6.63
N ARG A 78 9.10 -6.86 6.57
CA ARG A 78 8.38 -6.32 7.73
C ARG A 78 7.01 -6.95 7.80
N GLY A 79 6.52 -7.16 9.01
CA GLY A 79 5.15 -7.59 9.27
C GLY A 79 4.30 -6.41 9.72
N SER A 80 3.04 -6.41 9.34
CA SER A 80 2.00 -5.52 9.85
C SER A 80 0.79 -6.32 10.24
N ILE A 81 0.06 -5.84 11.23
CA ILE A 81 -1.20 -6.40 11.65
C ILE A 81 -2.12 -5.30 12.12
N ASN A 82 -3.38 -5.37 11.71
CA ASN A 82 -4.39 -4.46 12.22
C ASN A 82 -4.84 -4.93 13.61
N ARG A 83 -4.46 -4.18 14.65
CA ARG A 83 -4.78 -4.46 16.05
C ARG A 83 -6.16 -3.95 16.48
N SER A 84 -6.88 -3.25 15.62
CA SER A 84 -8.18 -2.65 15.99
C SER A 84 -9.29 -3.67 16.18
N VAL A 85 -9.08 -4.91 15.77
CA VAL A 85 -10.07 -5.97 15.77
C VAL A 85 -9.41 -7.32 16.01
N TYR A 86 -10.05 -8.17 16.82
CA TYR A 86 -9.68 -9.58 16.98
C TYR A 86 -10.27 -10.39 15.82
N PRO A 87 -9.60 -10.50 14.68
CA PRO A 87 -10.21 -11.01 13.46
C PRO A 87 -10.42 -12.53 13.46
N PHE A 88 -9.82 -13.24 14.41
CA PHE A 88 -9.97 -14.70 14.52
C PHE A 88 -11.12 -15.14 15.45
N HIS A 89 -11.67 -14.23 16.26
CA HIS A 89 -12.79 -14.53 17.13
C HIS A 89 -14.14 -14.18 16.51
N SER A 90 -15.12 -15.06 16.69
CA SER A 90 -16.52 -14.78 16.41
C SER A 90 -17.14 -14.06 17.61
N TYR A 91 -17.96 -13.05 17.33
CA TYR A 91 -18.71 -12.32 18.34
C TYR A 91 -20.19 -12.50 18.11
N LEU A 92 -20.93 -12.71 19.21
CA LEU A 92 -22.39 -12.71 19.23
C LEU A 92 -22.87 -11.40 19.86
N LEU A 93 -23.82 -10.73 19.22
CA LEU A 93 -24.58 -9.63 19.80
C LEU A 93 -25.92 -10.12 20.30
N GLY A 94 -26.12 -10.03 21.61
CA GLY A 94 -27.38 -10.35 22.27
C GLY A 94 -28.28 -9.11 22.42
N SER A 95 -28.86 -8.61 21.33
CA SER A 95 -29.67 -7.39 21.41
C SER A 95 -30.96 -7.42 20.60
N LYS A 96 -31.28 -8.52 19.97
CA LYS A 96 -32.58 -8.65 19.25
C LYS A 96 -33.58 -9.38 20.10
N VAL A 97 -34.80 -8.85 20.17
CA VAL A 97 -35.92 -9.52 20.85
C VAL A 97 -36.80 -10.12 19.76
N TYR A 98 -37.01 -11.42 19.82
CA TYR A 98 -37.95 -12.13 19.00
C TYR A 98 -38.99 -12.76 19.91
N ASP A 99 -40.25 -12.38 19.73
CA ASP A 99 -41.41 -12.86 20.54
C ASP A 99 -41.16 -12.76 22.07
N GLY A 100 -40.64 -11.62 22.53
CA GLY A 100 -40.34 -11.36 23.95
C GLY A 100 -39.11 -12.07 24.50
N ILE A 101 -38.38 -12.86 23.69
CA ILE A 101 -37.17 -13.57 24.08
C ILE A 101 -35.95 -12.86 23.51
N VAL A 102 -34.92 -12.61 24.36
CA VAL A 102 -33.66 -12.04 23.90
C VAL A 102 -32.93 -13.05 23.00
N ALA A 103 -32.77 -12.70 21.75
CA ALA A 103 -32.06 -13.51 20.77
C ALA A 103 -30.62 -12.92 20.53
N SER A 104 -29.66 -13.80 20.38
CA SER A 104 -28.30 -13.44 19.94
C SER A 104 -28.20 -13.65 18.45
N SER A 105 -27.62 -12.67 17.76
CA SER A 105 -27.19 -12.84 16.36
C SER A 105 -25.67 -12.76 16.26
N GLU A 106 -25.09 -13.54 15.38
CA GLU A 106 -23.65 -13.44 15.09
C GLU A 106 -23.37 -12.06 14.48
N PHE A 107 -22.52 -11.28 15.14
CA PHE A 107 -22.14 -9.94 14.67
C PHE A 107 -20.91 -10.00 13.77
N ARG A 108 -19.96 -10.87 14.11
CA ARG A 108 -18.74 -11.04 13.36
C ARG A 108 -18.33 -12.51 13.34
N TYR A 109 -17.94 -12.95 12.17
CA TYR A 109 -17.33 -14.25 11.98
C TYR A 109 -15.80 -14.15 12.09
N GLY A 110 -15.25 -14.90 13.02
CA GLY A 110 -13.82 -15.04 13.18
C GLY A 110 -13.20 -15.96 12.12
N ASN A 111 -12.05 -15.57 11.61
CA ASN A 111 -11.28 -16.40 10.68
C ASN A 111 -9.97 -16.84 11.35
N PRO A 112 -9.83 -18.11 11.74
CA PRO A 112 -8.63 -18.60 12.40
C PRO A 112 -7.40 -18.68 11.48
N THR A 113 -7.59 -18.55 10.15
CA THR A 113 -6.49 -18.63 9.17
C THR A 113 -5.83 -17.28 8.91
N ILE A 114 -6.30 -16.21 9.56
CA ILE A 114 -5.69 -14.88 9.40
C ILE A 114 -4.25 -14.89 9.86
N LYS A 115 -3.40 -14.29 9.05
CA LYS A 115 -1.96 -14.14 9.26
C LYS A 115 -1.49 -12.70 9.10
N TRP A 116 -0.24 -12.47 9.43
CA TRP A 116 0.43 -11.20 9.24
C TRP A 116 0.42 -10.75 7.78
N GLU A 117 0.17 -9.47 7.55
CA GLU A 117 0.49 -8.82 6.29
C GLU A 117 2.02 -8.73 6.17
N ARG A 118 2.57 -9.05 5.02
CA ARG A 118 4.01 -9.04 4.76
C ARG A 118 4.38 -7.93 3.80
N LYS A 119 5.31 -7.08 4.22
CA LYS A 119 5.94 -6.07 3.39
C LYS A 119 7.37 -6.47 3.10
N GLN A 120 7.66 -6.79 1.85
CA GLN A 120 9.00 -6.95 1.32
C GLN A 120 9.48 -5.60 0.82
N GLU A 121 10.69 -5.20 1.16
CA GLU A 121 11.24 -3.91 0.77
C GLU A 121 12.66 -4.08 0.23
N THR A 122 12.91 -3.50 -0.94
CA THR A 122 14.24 -3.36 -1.55
C THR A 122 14.58 -1.88 -1.63
N ASN A 123 15.73 -1.48 -1.12
CA ASN A 123 16.20 -0.10 -1.09
C ASN A 123 17.57 0.03 -1.74
N LEU A 124 17.75 1.06 -2.54
CA LEU A 124 19.04 1.51 -3.03
C LEU A 124 19.21 2.97 -2.64
N GLY A 125 20.26 3.29 -1.89
CA GLY A 125 20.54 4.64 -1.39
C GLY A 125 21.88 5.18 -1.90
N LEU A 126 21.91 6.48 -2.14
CA LEU A 126 23.11 7.25 -2.50
C LEU A 126 23.17 8.50 -1.62
N GLU A 127 24.27 8.66 -0.88
CA GLU A 127 24.57 9.90 -0.14
C GLU A 127 25.80 10.55 -0.77
N LEU A 128 25.69 11.81 -1.14
CA LEU A 128 26.77 12.59 -1.74
C LEU A 128 26.93 13.92 -1.01
N SER A 129 28.15 14.21 -0.57
CA SER A 129 28.51 15.48 0.01
C SER A 129 29.72 16.06 -0.70
N LEU A 130 29.61 17.30 -1.17
CA LEU A 130 30.62 17.99 -1.93
C LEU A 130 31.10 19.25 -1.21
N PHE A 131 32.34 19.68 -1.54
CA PHE A 131 32.96 20.93 -1.11
C PHE A 131 32.94 21.11 0.42
N LYS A 132 33.41 20.05 1.15
CA LYS A 132 33.44 20.02 2.62
C LYS A 132 32.07 20.20 3.26
N GLY A 133 31.01 19.58 2.67
CA GLY A 133 29.67 19.59 3.18
C GLY A 133 28.81 20.76 2.74
N ARG A 134 29.28 21.61 1.82
CA ARG A 134 28.45 22.71 1.30
C ARG A 134 27.28 22.26 0.46
N ILE A 135 27.44 21.15 -0.26
CA ILE A 135 26.35 20.53 -1.02
C ILE A 135 26.16 19.13 -0.46
N ASN A 136 24.97 18.86 0.05
CA ASN A 136 24.59 17.55 0.52
C ASN A 136 23.37 17.08 -0.28
N MET A 137 23.47 15.89 -0.85
CA MET A 137 22.44 15.25 -1.66
C MET A 137 22.23 13.84 -1.17
N GLU A 138 20.97 13.45 -1.07
CA GLU A 138 20.55 12.09 -0.74
C GLU A 138 19.55 11.63 -1.76
N GLY A 139 19.75 10.45 -2.31
CA GLY A 139 18.83 9.80 -3.22
C GLY A 139 18.49 8.40 -2.70
N ARG A 140 17.23 8.02 -2.80
CA ARG A 140 16.78 6.67 -2.45
C ARG A 140 15.80 6.17 -3.51
N TYR A 141 16.03 4.99 -4.02
CA TYR A 141 15.06 4.22 -4.79
C TYR A 141 14.53 3.09 -3.92
N PHE A 142 13.22 2.84 -3.97
CA PHE A 142 12.61 1.75 -3.25
C PHE A 142 11.61 0.97 -4.12
N ASP A 143 11.55 -0.34 -3.90
CA ASP A 143 10.53 -1.25 -4.42
C ASP A 143 9.95 -2.04 -3.23
N GLU A 144 8.68 -1.80 -2.95
CA GLU A 144 7.93 -2.42 -1.86
C GLU A 144 6.85 -3.32 -2.44
N LYS A 145 6.77 -4.55 -1.95
CA LYS A 145 5.69 -5.49 -2.26
C LYS A 145 5.01 -5.89 -0.97
N ILE A 146 3.73 -5.64 -0.91
CA ILE A 146 2.89 -6.01 0.24
C ILE A 146 2.02 -7.17 -0.20
N THR A 147 2.08 -8.25 0.56
CA THR A 147 1.31 -9.48 0.32
C THR A 147 0.49 -9.80 1.55
N ASP A 148 -0.49 -10.67 1.37
CA ASP A 148 -1.36 -11.10 2.46
C ASP A 148 -2.14 -9.93 3.11
N LEU A 149 -2.43 -8.85 2.32
CA LEU A 149 -3.27 -7.74 2.79
C LEU A 149 -4.63 -8.27 3.20
N LEU A 150 -5.11 -7.80 4.34
CA LEU A 150 -6.45 -8.09 4.82
C LEU A 150 -7.48 -7.34 3.99
N ASP A 151 -8.47 -8.08 3.50
CA ASP A 151 -9.59 -7.53 2.75
C ASP A 151 -10.89 -8.22 3.19
N ASN A 152 -12.02 -7.55 3.00
CA ASN A 152 -13.34 -8.09 3.31
C ASN A 152 -13.92 -8.77 2.07
N LEU A 153 -14.08 -10.07 2.21
CA LEU A 153 -14.74 -10.91 1.21
C LEU A 153 -16.24 -10.85 1.40
N LYS A 154 -16.99 -10.46 0.39
CA LYS A 154 -18.46 -10.61 0.39
C LYS A 154 -18.82 -12.08 0.21
N LEU A 155 -19.68 -12.55 1.06
CA LEU A 155 -20.16 -13.93 1.08
C LEU A 155 -21.54 -14.06 0.41
N ALA A 156 -21.83 -15.25 -0.11
CA ALA A 156 -23.17 -15.54 -0.62
C ALA A 156 -24.19 -15.48 0.55
N PRO A 157 -25.39 -14.90 0.33
CA PRO A 157 -26.42 -14.80 1.39
C PRO A 157 -26.79 -16.15 2.02
N SER A 158 -26.63 -17.25 1.29
CA SER A 158 -26.85 -18.62 1.78
C SER A 158 -25.95 -19.05 2.93
N VAL A 159 -24.81 -18.34 3.12
CA VAL A 159 -23.88 -18.58 4.23
C VAL A 159 -24.38 -17.93 5.53
N GLY A 160 -25.43 -17.09 5.45
CA GLY A 160 -25.99 -16.37 6.59
C GLY A 160 -25.16 -15.19 7.08
N ARG A 161 -24.22 -14.72 6.27
CA ARG A 161 -23.28 -13.61 6.57
C ARG A 161 -23.04 -12.80 5.33
N GLU A 162 -22.71 -11.53 5.54
CA GLU A 162 -22.42 -10.61 4.46
C GLU A 162 -20.93 -10.58 4.08
N GLU A 163 -20.04 -10.69 5.07
CA GLU A 163 -18.59 -10.51 4.87
C GLU A 163 -17.75 -11.46 5.74
N ALA A 164 -16.54 -11.75 5.26
CA ALA A 164 -15.45 -12.38 6.02
C ALA A 164 -14.13 -11.69 5.73
N THR A 165 -13.32 -11.44 6.75
CA THR A 165 -11.98 -10.88 6.59
C THR A 165 -10.99 -11.99 6.24
N VAL A 166 -10.20 -11.80 5.18
CA VAL A 166 -9.24 -12.78 4.65
C VAL A 166 -7.96 -12.10 4.16
N ASN A 167 -6.84 -12.84 4.12
CA ASN A 167 -5.58 -12.36 3.56
C ASN A 167 -5.48 -12.69 2.06
N VAL A 168 -5.91 -11.78 1.20
CA VAL A 168 -5.96 -12.03 -0.26
C VAL A 168 -5.37 -10.90 -1.10
N GLY A 169 -5.20 -9.72 -0.52
CA GLY A 169 -4.73 -8.56 -1.25
C GLY A 169 -3.22 -8.56 -1.50
N LYS A 170 -2.82 -7.96 -2.62
CA LYS A 170 -1.42 -7.64 -2.92
C LYS A 170 -1.31 -6.23 -3.48
N MET A 171 -0.27 -5.53 -3.07
CA MET A 171 0.00 -4.15 -3.48
C MET A 171 1.49 -3.96 -3.68
N SER A 172 1.86 -3.12 -4.62
CA SER A 172 3.24 -2.68 -4.83
C SER A 172 3.36 -1.17 -4.81
N ASN A 173 4.46 -0.70 -4.24
CA ASN A 173 4.86 0.71 -4.24
C ASN A 173 6.29 0.79 -4.76
N ARG A 174 6.51 1.61 -5.79
CA ARG A 174 7.83 1.90 -6.33
C ARG A 174 8.04 3.38 -6.39
N GLY A 175 9.22 3.82 -6.03
CA GLY A 175 9.44 5.24 -6.04
C GLY A 175 10.88 5.63 -5.85
N PHE A 176 11.08 6.93 -5.91
CA PHE A 176 12.35 7.54 -5.55
C PHE A 176 12.09 8.75 -4.64
N GLU A 177 13.04 8.98 -3.77
CA GLU A 177 13.13 10.13 -2.89
C GLU A 177 14.46 10.80 -3.18
N TYR A 178 14.46 12.12 -3.25
CA TYR A 178 15.65 12.90 -3.42
C TYR A 178 15.58 14.12 -2.51
N SER A 179 16.68 14.40 -1.82
CA SER A 179 16.84 15.61 -1.04
C SER A 179 18.15 16.28 -1.36
N MET A 180 18.17 17.61 -1.32
CA MET A 180 19.38 18.41 -1.50
C MET A 180 19.37 19.56 -0.51
N ARG A 181 20.55 19.82 0.06
CA ARG A 181 20.84 20.99 0.88
C ARG A 181 22.12 21.65 0.40
N LEU A 182 22.06 22.95 0.17
CA LEU A 182 23.15 23.79 -0.30
C LEU A 182 23.42 24.91 0.70
N GLU A 183 24.62 24.97 1.26
CA GLU A 183 25.12 26.11 2.04
C GLU A 183 25.61 27.19 1.06
N VAL A 184 24.77 28.18 0.74
CA VAL A 184 25.07 29.25 -0.23
C VAL A 184 26.09 30.20 0.36
N ILE A 185 25.89 30.66 1.59
CA ILE A 185 26.81 31.51 2.33
C ILE A 185 27.10 30.83 3.67
N LYS A 186 28.43 30.71 3.95
CA LYS A 186 28.89 30.21 5.23
C LYS A 186 30.11 30.99 5.64
N ASN A 187 29.94 31.89 6.59
CA ASN A 187 31.01 32.64 7.23
C ASN A 187 30.73 32.75 8.74
N LYS A 188 31.60 33.47 9.47
CA LYS A 188 31.49 33.58 10.94
C LYS A 188 30.17 34.23 11.43
N ASN A 189 29.56 35.07 10.59
CA ASN A 189 28.41 35.88 10.97
C ASN A 189 27.10 35.51 10.28
N ILE A 190 27.17 34.82 9.12
CA ILE A 190 26.03 34.50 8.29
C ILE A 190 26.13 33.05 7.85
N LEU A 191 25.07 32.32 8.06
CA LEU A 191 24.77 31.02 7.44
C LEU A 191 23.49 31.15 6.64
N TRP A 192 23.60 30.92 5.32
CA TRP A 192 22.42 30.86 4.46
C TRP A 192 22.41 29.55 3.71
N GLU A 193 21.33 28.79 3.94
CA GLU A 193 21.12 27.48 3.34
C GLU A 193 19.86 27.49 2.48
N ILE A 194 19.88 26.73 1.38
CA ILE A 194 18.72 26.43 0.54
C ILE A 194 18.62 24.91 0.46
N GLY A 195 17.42 24.38 0.67
CA GLY A 195 17.16 22.95 0.56
C GLY A 195 15.80 22.65 -0.01
N GLY A 196 15.68 21.44 -0.56
CA GLY A 196 14.42 20.92 -1.05
C GLY A 196 14.44 19.41 -1.15
N ASN A 197 13.26 18.83 -1.20
CA ASN A 197 13.09 17.41 -1.41
C ASN A 197 12.00 17.16 -2.46
N ILE A 198 12.08 16.00 -3.11
CA ILE A 198 11.06 15.50 -4.02
C ILE A 198 10.89 14.00 -3.78
N THR A 199 9.65 13.58 -3.68
CA THR A 199 9.27 12.17 -3.59
C THR A 199 8.28 11.85 -4.69
N LYS A 200 8.54 10.77 -5.43
CA LYS A 200 7.60 10.24 -6.43
C LYS A 200 7.35 8.77 -6.12
N VAL A 201 6.10 8.43 -5.93
CA VAL A 201 5.65 7.06 -5.65
C VAL A 201 4.63 6.65 -6.70
N LYS A 202 4.79 5.43 -7.22
CA LYS A 202 3.78 4.75 -8.02
C LYS A 202 3.23 3.59 -7.20
N ASN A 203 1.98 3.72 -6.79
CA ASN A 203 1.23 2.67 -6.11
C ASN A 203 0.46 1.84 -7.13
N ASN A 204 0.32 0.54 -6.91
CA ASN A 204 -0.48 -0.36 -7.72
C ASN A 204 -1.09 -1.45 -6.85
N LEU A 205 -2.37 -1.71 -7.04
CA LEU A 205 -3.04 -2.88 -6.48
C LEU A 205 -2.82 -4.08 -7.42
N ASP A 206 -1.96 -5.01 -7.02
CA ASP A 206 -1.60 -6.15 -7.85
C ASP A 206 -2.67 -7.25 -7.78
N GLN A 207 -3.37 -7.35 -6.66
CA GLN A 207 -4.47 -8.29 -6.46
C GLN A 207 -5.44 -7.75 -5.42
N VAL A 208 -6.73 -7.79 -5.74
CA VAL A 208 -7.85 -7.55 -4.84
C VAL A 208 -8.85 -8.68 -4.99
N TYR A 209 -9.64 -8.95 -3.94
CA TYR A 209 -10.61 -10.06 -4.00
C TYR A 209 -11.76 -9.80 -4.99
N GLU A 210 -12.32 -8.60 -4.96
CA GLU A 210 -13.32 -8.18 -5.92
C GLU A 210 -12.81 -7.00 -6.73
N ASN A 211 -12.78 -7.15 -8.07
CA ASN A 211 -12.71 -6.02 -8.99
C ASN A 211 -14.07 -5.30 -8.95
N ASN A 212 -14.35 -4.63 -7.85
CA ASN A 212 -15.52 -3.80 -7.74
C ASN A 212 -15.33 -2.56 -8.62
N ILE A 213 -15.77 -2.67 -9.88
CA ILE A 213 -16.05 -1.48 -10.67
C ILE A 213 -17.39 -0.97 -10.13
N PRO A 214 -17.41 0.19 -9.52
CA PRO A 214 -18.59 0.69 -8.87
C PRO A 214 -19.64 1.18 -9.83
N GLY A 215 -20.88 0.97 -9.47
CA GLY A 215 -21.95 1.87 -9.85
C GLY A 215 -21.68 3.26 -9.24
N ILE A 216 -22.05 4.33 -9.94
CA ILE A 216 -21.80 5.75 -9.61
C ILE A 216 -22.32 6.18 -8.23
N ALA A 217 -23.11 5.34 -7.56
CA ALA A 217 -23.95 5.74 -6.43
C ALA A 217 -23.27 5.69 -5.06
N GLU A 218 -22.11 5.04 -4.88
CA GLU A 218 -21.69 4.72 -3.50
C GLU A 218 -20.40 5.36 -3.04
N ALA A 219 -19.43 5.61 -3.88
CA ALA A 219 -18.23 6.39 -3.54
C ALA A 219 -17.42 6.75 -4.79
N ASN A 220 -16.82 7.93 -4.78
CA ASN A 220 -16.00 8.40 -5.90
C ASN A 220 -14.60 7.75 -5.93
N THR A 221 -14.22 7.03 -4.87
CA THR A 221 -12.90 6.38 -4.77
C THR A 221 -13.03 4.88 -4.60
N ARG A 222 -12.16 4.12 -5.24
CA ARG A 222 -12.20 2.65 -5.15
C ARG A 222 -10.84 1.97 -5.29
N ASN A 223 -10.82 0.74 -4.78
CA ASN A 223 -9.71 -0.17 -4.93
C ASN A 223 -9.98 -1.13 -6.08
N VAL A 224 -9.34 -0.90 -7.21
CA VAL A 224 -9.46 -1.72 -8.42
C VAL A 224 -8.10 -2.27 -8.79
N GLN A 225 -8.04 -3.55 -9.14
CA GLN A 225 -6.78 -4.18 -9.56
C GLN A 225 -6.16 -3.47 -10.77
N GLY A 226 -4.86 -3.24 -10.71
CA GLY A 226 -4.11 -2.52 -11.74
C GLY A 226 -4.11 -0.99 -11.57
N TYR A 227 -4.83 -0.45 -10.60
CA TYR A 227 -4.88 0.98 -10.28
C TYR A 227 -4.27 1.26 -8.89
N PRO A 228 -3.91 2.52 -8.60
CA PRO A 228 -3.55 2.93 -7.24
C PRO A 228 -4.71 2.72 -6.26
N THR A 229 -4.38 2.56 -4.98
CA THR A 229 -5.39 2.56 -3.91
C THR A 229 -6.18 3.86 -3.89
N ASN A 230 -7.48 3.76 -3.58
CA ASN A 230 -8.37 4.92 -3.52
C ASN A 230 -8.39 5.76 -4.80
N SER A 231 -8.29 5.12 -5.96
CA SER A 231 -8.40 5.80 -7.25
C SER A 231 -9.80 6.36 -7.45
N TRP A 232 -9.86 7.56 -8.00
CA TRP A 232 -11.10 8.19 -8.39
C TRP A 232 -11.61 7.58 -9.68
N PHE A 233 -12.86 7.18 -9.69
CA PHE A 233 -13.57 6.72 -10.87
C PHE A 233 -14.74 7.64 -11.15
N GLY A 234 -14.93 7.99 -12.40
CA GLY A 234 -16.01 8.83 -12.84
C GLY A 234 -16.12 8.87 -14.36
N TYR A 235 -17.26 9.28 -14.85
CA TYR A 235 -17.44 9.45 -16.28
C TYR A 235 -16.57 10.57 -16.82
N LYS A 236 -15.85 10.27 -17.91
CA LYS A 236 -15.02 11.26 -18.56
C LYS A 236 -15.86 12.13 -19.49
N PHE A 237 -15.84 13.45 -19.28
CA PHE A 237 -16.49 14.38 -20.19
C PHE A 237 -16.01 14.17 -21.63
N SER A 238 -16.94 14.15 -22.57
CA SER A 238 -16.69 14.06 -24.02
C SER A 238 -16.92 15.41 -24.71
N HIS A 239 -18.17 15.86 -24.77
CA HIS A 239 -18.57 17.11 -25.40
C HIS A 239 -19.96 17.51 -24.91
N VAL A 240 -20.40 18.69 -25.30
CA VAL A 240 -21.78 19.13 -25.11
C VAL A 240 -22.56 18.80 -26.41
N ASN A 241 -23.70 18.14 -26.27
CA ASN A 241 -24.57 17.87 -27.41
C ASN A 241 -25.12 19.23 -27.97
N PRO A 242 -24.84 19.56 -29.23
CA PRO A 242 -25.24 20.86 -29.79
C PRO A 242 -26.76 21.00 -29.97
N GLU A 243 -27.51 19.89 -29.99
CA GLU A 243 -28.96 19.92 -30.22
C GLU A 243 -29.76 20.25 -28.94
N ASN A 244 -29.29 19.76 -27.78
CA ASN A 244 -30.05 19.90 -26.54
C ASN A 244 -29.25 20.54 -25.38
N GLY A 245 -27.98 20.81 -25.57
CA GLY A 245 -27.08 21.40 -24.55
C GLY A 245 -26.68 20.44 -23.42
N HIS A 246 -26.98 19.16 -23.52
CA HIS A 246 -26.65 18.17 -22.49
C HIS A 246 -25.18 17.77 -22.53
N MET A 247 -24.65 17.42 -21.36
CA MET A 247 -23.30 16.92 -21.20
C MET A 247 -23.20 15.46 -21.63
N MET A 248 -22.38 15.19 -22.64
CA MET A 248 -22.05 13.86 -23.12
C MET A 248 -20.80 13.36 -22.43
N VAL A 249 -20.84 12.11 -21.94
CA VAL A 249 -19.73 11.48 -21.25
C VAL A 249 -19.38 10.13 -21.88
N LYS A 250 -18.11 9.77 -21.73
CA LYS A 250 -17.63 8.43 -22.09
C LYS A 250 -17.93 7.48 -20.94
N ALA A 251 -18.57 6.37 -21.24
CA ALA A 251 -18.89 5.29 -20.34
C ALA A 251 -18.53 3.95 -20.97
N GLN A 252 -18.34 2.94 -20.15
CA GLN A 252 -18.21 1.58 -20.62
C GLN A 252 -19.54 0.86 -20.41
N ARG A 253 -20.17 0.45 -21.52
CA ARG A 253 -21.37 -0.36 -21.46
C ARG A 253 -21.00 -1.79 -21.09
N LYS A 254 -21.66 -2.30 -20.05
CA LYS A 254 -21.50 -3.66 -19.55
C LYS A 254 -22.50 -4.58 -20.25
N GLU A 255 -22.03 -5.58 -20.94
CA GLU A 255 -22.84 -6.62 -21.56
C GLU A 255 -22.49 -7.98 -20.95
N ALA A 256 -23.50 -8.63 -20.36
CA ALA A 256 -23.33 -9.98 -19.84
C ALA A 256 -23.23 -10.98 -21.01
N VAL A 257 -22.16 -11.74 -21.05
CA VAL A 257 -21.97 -12.85 -22.00
C VAL A 257 -22.11 -14.15 -21.21
N VAL A 258 -23.09 -14.97 -21.60
CA VAL A 258 -23.37 -16.26 -20.97
C VAL A 258 -22.76 -17.36 -21.82
N GLU A 259 -21.73 -18.03 -21.29
CA GLU A 259 -21.12 -19.22 -21.90
C GLU A 259 -21.35 -20.42 -20.97
N GLY A 260 -22.39 -21.20 -21.26
CA GLY A 260 -22.79 -22.33 -20.41
C GLY A 260 -23.28 -21.85 -19.04
N THR A 261 -22.59 -22.26 -17.97
CA THR A 261 -22.90 -21.85 -16.58
C THR A 261 -22.10 -20.61 -16.13
N PHE A 262 -21.20 -20.12 -16.95
CA PHE A 262 -20.37 -18.96 -16.60
C PHE A 262 -20.93 -17.69 -17.22
N VAL A 263 -20.95 -16.62 -16.39
CA VAL A 263 -21.34 -15.28 -16.82
C VAL A 263 -20.09 -14.41 -16.78
N THR A 264 -19.69 -13.91 -17.94
CA THR A 264 -18.62 -12.93 -18.08
C THR A 264 -19.18 -11.59 -18.54
N ASN A 265 -18.46 -10.50 -18.33
CA ASN A 265 -18.89 -9.18 -18.77
C ASN A 265 -17.93 -8.66 -19.83
N ASN A 266 -18.46 -8.29 -20.99
CA ASN A 266 -17.75 -7.50 -21.98
C ASN A 266 -18.03 -6.01 -21.74
N TYR A 267 -17.03 -5.17 -22.01
CA TYR A 267 -17.12 -3.72 -21.83
C TYR A 267 -16.86 -3.04 -23.16
N THR A 268 -17.80 -2.20 -23.59
CA THR A 268 -17.68 -1.42 -24.83
C THR A 268 -17.74 0.06 -24.50
N GLU A 269 -16.75 0.84 -24.98
CA GLU A 269 -16.76 2.30 -24.78
C GLU A 269 -17.90 2.92 -25.61
N GLU A 270 -18.74 3.71 -24.95
CA GLU A 270 -19.88 4.40 -25.55
C GLU A 270 -19.94 5.85 -25.01
N VAL A 271 -20.41 6.76 -25.85
CA VAL A 271 -20.69 8.15 -25.43
C VAL A 271 -22.17 8.24 -25.11
N ILE A 272 -22.48 8.59 -23.87
CA ILE A 272 -23.85 8.62 -23.34
C ILE A 272 -24.24 10.02 -22.85
N ASP A 273 -25.55 10.30 -22.90
CA ASP A 273 -26.16 11.47 -22.30
C ASP A 273 -26.65 11.14 -20.89
N LEU A 274 -25.96 11.64 -19.86
CA LEU A 274 -26.30 11.37 -18.47
C LEU A 274 -27.70 11.85 -18.07
N ALA A 275 -28.21 12.89 -18.74
CA ALA A 275 -29.51 13.46 -18.41
C ALA A 275 -30.68 12.61 -18.92
N THR A 276 -30.46 11.77 -19.94
CA THR A 276 -31.52 10.96 -20.56
C THR A 276 -31.60 9.54 -20.02
N ILE A 277 -30.53 9.03 -19.39
CA ILE A 277 -30.48 7.67 -18.90
C ILE A 277 -30.96 7.61 -17.46
N PRO A 278 -31.96 6.79 -17.11
CA PRO A 278 -32.41 6.61 -15.74
C PRO A 278 -31.26 6.14 -14.84
N GLN A 279 -31.22 6.63 -13.59
CA GLN A 279 -30.15 6.32 -12.64
C GLN A 279 -29.97 4.81 -12.41
N LYS A 280 -31.07 4.05 -12.42
CA LYS A 280 -31.03 2.59 -12.32
C LYS A 280 -30.26 1.96 -13.48
N ASP A 281 -30.54 2.40 -14.71
CA ASP A 281 -29.88 1.89 -15.91
C ASP A 281 -28.39 2.28 -15.96
N LEU A 282 -28.05 3.48 -15.44
CA LEU A 282 -26.64 3.90 -15.28
C LEU A 282 -25.86 2.95 -14.36
N GLN A 283 -26.51 2.52 -13.25
CA GLN A 283 -25.86 1.59 -12.30
C GLN A 283 -25.72 0.17 -12.80
N GLU A 284 -26.72 -0.32 -13.55
CA GLU A 284 -26.77 -1.70 -14.03
C GLU A 284 -26.00 -1.92 -15.33
N LYS A 285 -26.02 -0.96 -16.24
CA LYS A 285 -25.53 -1.14 -17.63
C LYS A 285 -24.25 -0.40 -17.95
N TYR A 286 -23.92 0.65 -17.19
CA TYR A 286 -22.77 1.50 -17.49
C TYR A 286 -21.79 1.57 -16.31
N VAL A 287 -20.51 1.65 -16.65
CA VAL A 287 -19.42 1.88 -15.69
C VAL A 287 -18.57 3.06 -16.17
N PRO A 288 -18.03 3.87 -15.23
CA PRO A 288 -17.20 5.01 -15.56
C PRO A 288 -15.83 4.64 -16.14
#